data_93718927e2a6415f5afe993aeed55f7c
#
_entry.id   93718927e2a6415f5afe993aeed55f7c
#
_cell.length_a   1.000
_cell.length_b   1.000
_cell.length_c   1.000
_cell.angle_alpha   90.00
_cell.angle_beta   90.00
_cell.angle_gamma   90.00
#
_symmetry.space_group_name_H-M   'P 1'
#
loop_
_entity.id
_entity.type
_entity.pdbx_description
1 polymer ?
#
loop_
_entity_poly.entity_id
_entity_poly.type
_entity_poly.pdbx_seq_one_letter_code
_entity_poly.pdbx_strand_id
1 'polypeptide(L)'
;MLEVKNLCCGYDGNDVIHNLSFNINRGENISIIGPNGCGKSTVLKALANLIEYKGEIKLDGLEIRNIKRKDLAKKVALMSQNSEVYFSYTVFETVSLGRYAHMDGMFSSLTKKDRDIVLKCIESVGLLNEKDRLINELSGGQLQRVYLARAFAQDPEILLLDEPTNHLDL
;
A
#
# COMPACT_ATOMS: atom_id res chain seq x y z
N MET A 1 -15.72 -6.76 1.48
CA MET A 1 -15.32 -8.11 1.05
C MET A 1 -14.57 -7.99 -0.28
N LEU A 2 -13.41 -8.63 -0.42
CA LEU A 2 -12.65 -8.69 -1.67
C LEU A 2 -12.87 -10.07 -2.32
N GLU A 3 -13.32 -10.07 -3.56
CA GLU A 3 -13.53 -11.29 -4.35
C GLU A 3 -12.59 -11.28 -5.55
N VAL A 4 -11.87 -12.38 -5.76
CA VAL A 4 -10.97 -12.59 -6.89
C VAL A 4 -11.39 -13.84 -7.62
N LYS A 5 -11.65 -13.74 -8.93
CA LYS A 5 -12.08 -14.86 -9.77
C LYS A 5 -11.25 -14.94 -11.06
N ASN A 6 -10.67 -16.13 -11.27
CA ASN A 6 -9.90 -16.47 -12.47
C ASN A 6 -8.84 -15.44 -12.83
N LEU A 7 -8.17 -14.87 -11.80
CA LEU A 7 -7.15 -13.86 -11.99
C LEU A 7 -5.96 -14.44 -12.74
N CYS A 8 -5.65 -13.82 -13.89
CA CYS A 8 -4.38 -14.01 -14.59
C CYS A 8 -3.73 -12.64 -14.76
N CYS A 9 -2.45 -12.51 -14.39
CA CYS A 9 -1.72 -11.26 -14.49
C CYS A 9 -0.21 -11.50 -14.61
N GLY A 10 0.49 -10.52 -15.19
CA GLY A 10 1.93 -10.57 -15.41
C GLY A 10 2.42 -9.29 -16.07
N TYR A 11 3.52 -9.39 -16.81
CA TYR A 11 4.18 -8.25 -17.46
C TYR A 11 4.48 -8.59 -18.91
N ASP A 12 4.46 -7.58 -19.78
CA ASP A 12 4.83 -7.68 -21.20
C ASP A 12 4.08 -8.80 -21.96
N GLY A 13 2.80 -8.99 -21.61
CA GLY A 13 1.95 -10.02 -22.24
C GLY A 13 2.15 -11.44 -21.70
N ASN A 14 3.07 -11.65 -20.78
CA ASN A 14 3.33 -12.94 -20.15
C ASN A 14 2.66 -13.01 -18.78
N ASP A 15 1.65 -13.88 -18.65
CA ASP A 15 0.99 -14.11 -17.37
C ASP A 15 1.94 -14.89 -16.44
N VAL A 16 2.19 -14.36 -15.24
CA VAL A 16 2.95 -15.03 -14.16
C VAL A 16 1.99 -15.76 -13.23
N ILE A 17 0.78 -15.19 -13.06
CA ILE A 17 -0.31 -15.77 -12.27
C ILE A 17 -1.36 -16.30 -13.23
N HIS A 18 -1.84 -17.51 -12.96
CA HIS A 18 -2.80 -18.20 -13.79
C HIS A 18 -3.98 -18.68 -12.95
N ASN A 19 -5.19 -18.25 -13.33
CA ASN A 19 -6.46 -18.75 -12.82
C ASN A 19 -6.58 -18.77 -11.27
N LEU A 20 -6.07 -17.72 -10.60
CA LEU A 20 -6.13 -17.59 -9.14
C LEU A 20 -7.54 -17.11 -8.72
N SER A 21 -8.17 -17.81 -7.78
CA SER A 21 -9.48 -17.43 -7.23
C SER A 21 -9.48 -17.57 -5.72
N PHE A 22 -9.96 -16.56 -5.01
CA PHE A 22 -10.13 -16.55 -3.56
C PHE A 22 -11.03 -15.39 -3.12
N ASN A 23 -11.49 -15.45 -1.88
CA ASN A 23 -12.27 -14.38 -1.26
C ASN A 23 -11.64 -14.00 0.09
N ILE A 24 -11.76 -12.72 0.46
CA ILE A 24 -11.33 -12.19 1.75
C ILE A 24 -12.52 -11.47 2.37
N ASN A 25 -12.92 -11.87 3.57
CA ASN A 25 -13.96 -11.20 4.32
C ASN A 25 -13.39 -10.07 5.18
N ARG A 26 -14.26 -9.18 5.66
CA ARG A 26 -13.82 -8.10 6.58
C ARG A 26 -13.25 -8.69 7.85
N GLY A 27 -12.10 -8.16 8.28
CA GLY A 27 -11.39 -8.63 9.48
C GLY A 27 -10.55 -9.89 9.27
N GLU A 28 -10.52 -10.48 8.08
CA GLU A 28 -9.64 -11.59 7.76
C GLU A 28 -8.24 -11.11 7.35
N ASN A 29 -7.24 -11.92 7.74
CA ASN A 29 -5.86 -11.76 7.29
C ASN A 29 -5.49 -12.96 6.41
N ILE A 30 -4.92 -12.69 5.24
CA ILE A 30 -4.40 -13.71 4.33
C ILE A 30 -2.91 -13.52 4.13
N SER A 31 -2.14 -14.62 4.21
CA SER A 31 -0.73 -14.63 3.85
C SER A 31 -0.53 -15.37 2.54
N ILE A 32 0.16 -14.72 1.59
CA ILE A 32 0.58 -15.34 0.32
C ILE A 32 2.00 -15.87 0.53
N ILE A 33 2.17 -17.19 0.51
CA ILE A 33 3.43 -17.86 0.74
C ILE A 33 3.91 -18.52 -0.55
N GLY A 34 5.20 -18.43 -0.84
CA GLY A 34 5.82 -19.05 -2.01
C GLY A 34 7.27 -18.57 -2.19
N PRO A 35 8.05 -19.22 -3.06
CA PRO A 35 9.42 -18.86 -3.34
C PRO A 35 9.53 -17.46 -3.97
N ASN A 36 10.75 -16.90 -3.99
CA ASN A 36 11.00 -15.63 -4.67
C ASN A 36 10.74 -15.79 -6.17
N GLY A 37 10.14 -14.77 -6.78
CA GLY A 37 9.79 -14.79 -8.20
C GLY A 37 8.50 -15.52 -8.57
N CYS A 38 7.77 -16.17 -7.63
CA CYS A 38 6.53 -16.88 -7.94
C CYS A 38 5.31 -15.97 -8.19
N GLY A 39 5.46 -14.64 -8.12
CA GLY A 39 4.39 -13.69 -8.45
C GLY A 39 3.65 -13.09 -7.27
N LYS A 40 4.13 -13.22 -6.01
CA LYS A 40 3.49 -12.63 -4.82
C LYS A 40 3.22 -11.13 -4.99
N SER A 41 4.25 -10.36 -5.31
CA SER A 41 4.14 -8.91 -5.58
C SER A 41 3.26 -8.59 -6.78
N THR A 42 3.21 -9.48 -7.78
CA THR A 42 2.35 -9.33 -8.97
C THR A 42 0.88 -9.43 -8.59
N VAL A 43 0.51 -10.40 -7.73
CA VAL A 43 -0.85 -10.50 -7.17
C VAL A 43 -1.20 -9.23 -6.41
N LEU A 44 -0.34 -8.78 -5.49
CA LEU A 44 -0.61 -7.57 -4.69
C LEU A 44 -0.80 -6.32 -5.57
N LYS A 45 0.01 -6.16 -6.62
CA LYS A 45 -0.14 -5.06 -7.58
C LYS A 45 -1.44 -5.16 -8.39
N ALA A 46 -1.87 -6.36 -8.77
CA ALA A 46 -3.16 -6.57 -9.43
C ALA A 46 -4.32 -6.21 -8.51
N LEU A 47 -4.29 -6.63 -7.22
CA LEU A 47 -5.29 -6.27 -6.21
C LEU A 47 -5.36 -4.76 -5.93
N ALA A 48 -4.25 -4.05 -6.09
CA ALA A 48 -4.21 -2.59 -6.00
C ALA A 48 -4.58 -1.88 -7.31
N ASN A 49 -4.95 -2.62 -8.38
CA ASN A 49 -5.23 -2.11 -9.72
C ASN A 49 -4.06 -1.27 -10.30
N LEU A 50 -2.82 -1.72 -10.07
CA LEU A 50 -1.59 -1.08 -10.55
C LEU A 50 -1.02 -1.71 -11.81
N ILE A 51 -1.46 -2.93 -12.16
CA ILE A 51 -1.11 -3.64 -13.38
C ILE A 51 -2.37 -4.18 -14.05
N GLU A 52 -2.28 -4.44 -15.34
CA GLU A 52 -3.35 -5.09 -16.09
C GLU A 52 -3.51 -6.55 -15.66
N TYR A 53 -4.75 -7.03 -15.67
CA TYR A 53 -5.09 -8.41 -15.32
C TYR A 53 -6.31 -8.89 -16.12
N LYS A 54 -6.46 -10.20 -16.24
CA LYS A 54 -7.66 -10.89 -16.74
C LYS A 54 -8.41 -11.50 -15.57
N GLY A 55 -9.69 -11.79 -15.75
CA GLY A 55 -10.57 -12.23 -14.66
C GLY A 55 -11.24 -11.06 -13.95
N GLU A 56 -11.73 -11.27 -12.73
CA GLU A 56 -12.50 -10.30 -11.96
C GLU A 56 -11.86 -10.08 -10.59
N ILE A 57 -11.76 -8.80 -10.18
CA ILE A 57 -11.43 -8.40 -8.80
C ILE A 57 -12.50 -7.43 -8.35
N LYS A 58 -13.30 -7.84 -7.36
CA LYS A 58 -14.40 -7.02 -6.83
C LYS A 58 -14.16 -6.63 -5.38
N LEU A 59 -14.36 -5.36 -5.08
CA LEU A 59 -14.37 -4.82 -3.73
C LEU A 59 -15.82 -4.42 -3.39
N ASP A 60 -16.41 -5.05 -2.38
CA ASP A 60 -17.82 -4.89 -1.98
C ASP A 60 -18.79 -5.00 -3.18
N GLY A 61 -18.54 -5.98 -4.06
CA GLY A 61 -19.36 -6.24 -5.25
C GLY A 61 -19.07 -5.37 -6.47
N LEU A 62 -18.23 -4.34 -6.34
CA LEU A 62 -17.84 -3.47 -7.44
C LEU A 62 -16.50 -3.90 -8.04
N GLU A 63 -16.45 -4.08 -9.36
CA GLU A 63 -15.21 -4.34 -10.09
C GLU A 63 -14.21 -3.19 -9.89
N ILE A 64 -12.99 -3.47 -9.40
CA ILE A 64 -12.02 -2.42 -9.02
C ILE A 64 -11.58 -1.54 -10.19
N ARG A 65 -11.62 -2.04 -11.44
CA ARG A 65 -11.33 -1.26 -12.65
C ARG A 65 -12.34 -0.14 -12.87
N ASN A 66 -13.57 -0.30 -12.37
CA ASN A 66 -14.64 0.67 -12.50
C ASN A 66 -14.64 1.71 -11.37
N ILE A 67 -13.82 1.53 -10.35
CA ILE A 67 -13.67 2.47 -9.24
C ILE A 67 -12.67 3.55 -9.68
N LYS A 68 -13.04 4.83 -9.47
CA LYS A 68 -12.11 5.94 -9.74
C LYS A 68 -10.82 5.75 -8.93
N ARG A 69 -9.67 5.97 -9.54
CA ARG A 69 -8.35 5.74 -8.93
C ARG A 69 -8.20 6.40 -7.54
N LYS A 70 -8.70 7.62 -7.37
CA LYS A 70 -8.68 8.34 -6.09
C LYS A 70 -9.55 7.66 -5.03
N ASP A 71 -10.71 7.12 -5.42
CA ASP A 71 -11.62 6.45 -4.49
C ASP A 71 -11.11 5.05 -4.13
N LEU A 72 -10.50 4.33 -5.07
CA LEU A 72 -9.82 3.06 -4.79
C LEU A 72 -8.62 3.28 -3.84
N ALA A 73 -7.85 4.36 -4.03
CA ALA A 73 -6.74 4.71 -3.16
C ALA A 73 -7.16 5.07 -1.72
N LYS A 74 -8.43 5.39 -1.45
CA LYS A 74 -8.94 5.52 -0.08
C LYS A 74 -9.28 4.17 0.57
N LYS A 75 -9.42 3.12 -0.24
CA LYS A 75 -9.87 1.80 0.20
C LYS A 75 -8.75 0.77 0.27
N VAL A 76 -7.78 0.87 -0.62
CA VAL A 76 -6.70 -0.10 -0.76
C VAL A 76 -5.36 0.63 -0.68
N ALA A 77 -4.52 0.25 0.28
CA ALA A 77 -3.13 0.69 0.36
C ALA A 77 -2.19 -0.47 0.04
N LEU A 78 -1.15 -0.19 -0.71
CA LEU A 78 -0.06 -1.12 -0.99
C LEU A 78 1.26 -0.56 -0.45
N MET A 79 1.88 -1.30 0.46
CA MET A 79 3.29 -1.14 0.81
C MET A 79 4.11 -2.09 -0.05
N SER A 80 4.84 -1.56 -1.03
CA SER A 80 5.73 -2.33 -1.89
C SER A 80 7.16 -2.34 -1.36
N GLN A 81 7.87 -3.43 -1.61
CA GLN A 81 9.27 -3.63 -1.20
C GLN A 81 10.22 -2.54 -1.74
N ASN A 82 10.03 -2.12 -3.00
CA ASN A 82 10.85 -1.10 -3.67
C ASN A 82 10.13 0.24 -3.72
N SER A 83 10.08 0.94 -2.59
CA SER A 83 9.65 2.34 -2.55
C SER A 83 10.88 3.25 -2.57
N GLU A 84 11.56 3.35 -3.71
CA GLU A 84 12.63 4.33 -3.88
C GLU A 84 12.03 5.73 -3.86
N VAL A 85 12.32 6.48 -2.82
CA VAL A 85 12.00 7.92 -2.77
C VAL A 85 13.26 8.68 -3.12
N TYR A 86 13.31 9.20 -4.34
CA TYR A 86 14.45 9.98 -4.86
C TYR A 86 14.56 11.39 -4.27
N PHE A 87 13.63 11.78 -3.41
CA PHE A 87 13.58 13.12 -2.83
C PHE A 87 13.97 13.10 -1.36
N SER A 88 14.67 14.14 -0.92
CA SER A 88 15.04 14.35 0.49
C SER A 88 13.84 14.82 1.31
N TYR A 89 12.84 13.94 1.49
CA TYR A 89 11.70 14.20 2.34
C TYR A 89 12.01 13.84 3.79
N THR A 90 11.39 14.54 4.73
CA THR A 90 11.35 14.14 6.13
C THR A 90 10.41 12.94 6.33
N VAL A 91 10.50 12.29 7.50
CA VAL A 91 9.56 11.24 7.91
C VAL A 91 8.12 11.77 7.84
N PHE A 92 7.88 12.96 8.39
CA PHE A 92 6.55 13.58 8.40
C PHE A 92 6.02 13.81 6.98
N GLU A 93 6.83 14.35 6.08
CA GLU A 93 6.44 14.59 4.69
C GLU A 93 6.15 13.28 3.97
N THR A 94 6.99 12.27 4.15
CA THR A 94 6.80 10.94 3.53
C THR A 94 5.48 10.29 3.97
N VAL A 95 5.19 10.30 5.27
CA VAL A 95 3.94 9.74 5.80
C VAL A 95 2.74 10.56 5.36
N SER A 96 2.90 11.89 5.22
CA SER A 96 1.86 12.80 4.74
C SER A 96 1.38 12.46 3.32
N LEU A 97 2.23 11.86 2.47
CA LEU A 97 1.83 11.39 1.13
C LEU A 97 0.69 10.37 1.20
N GLY A 98 0.55 9.62 2.29
CA GLY A 98 -0.58 8.71 2.52
C GLY A 98 -1.93 9.43 2.54
N ARG A 99 -1.97 10.73 2.89
CA ARG A 99 -3.20 11.53 2.91
C ARG A 99 -3.62 12.08 1.55
N TYR A 100 -2.78 11.94 0.51
CA TYR A 100 -3.02 12.53 -0.80
C TYR A 100 -4.39 12.16 -1.41
N ALA A 101 -4.83 10.92 -1.24
CA ALA A 101 -6.14 10.47 -1.74
C ALA A 101 -7.33 11.19 -1.06
N HIS A 102 -7.14 11.74 0.15
CA HIS A 102 -8.16 12.45 0.93
C HIS A 102 -8.17 13.96 0.71
N MET A 103 -7.16 14.50 0.02
CA MET A 103 -7.07 15.93 -0.25
C MET A 103 -7.99 16.32 -1.40
N ASP A 104 -8.75 17.42 -1.24
CA ASP A 104 -9.65 17.93 -2.26
C ASP A 104 -9.00 19.08 -3.05
N GLY A 105 -8.77 18.83 -4.36
CA GLY A 105 -8.20 19.81 -5.28
C GLY A 105 -6.67 19.74 -5.43
N MET A 106 -6.18 20.37 -6.51
CA MET A 106 -4.78 20.27 -6.96
C MET A 106 -3.80 21.08 -6.09
N PHE A 107 -4.30 21.99 -5.24
CA PHE A 107 -3.51 22.88 -4.37
C PHE A 107 -3.94 22.80 -2.89
N SER A 108 -4.63 21.72 -2.50
CA SER A 108 -5.05 21.58 -1.11
C SER A 108 -3.85 21.24 -0.22
N SER A 109 -3.75 21.94 0.90
CA SER A 109 -2.79 21.63 1.96
C SER A 109 -3.41 20.63 2.95
N LEU A 110 -2.54 19.92 3.69
CA LEU A 110 -2.96 19.06 4.80
C LEU A 110 -3.82 19.84 5.80
N THR A 111 -5.00 19.32 6.10
CA THR A 111 -5.83 19.86 7.17
C THR A 111 -5.21 19.57 8.54
N LYS A 112 -5.69 20.23 9.61
CA LYS A 112 -5.28 19.89 10.98
C LYS A 112 -5.56 18.42 11.29
N LYS A 113 -6.72 17.91 10.88
CA LYS A 113 -7.09 16.49 11.06
C LYS A 113 -6.11 15.55 10.37
N ASP A 114 -5.68 15.87 9.13
CA ASP A 114 -4.70 15.04 8.42
C ASP A 114 -3.35 15.03 9.12
N ARG A 115 -2.89 16.18 9.62
CA ARG A 115 -1.65 16.27 10.41
C ARG A 115 -1.71 15.42 11.68
N ASP A 116 -2.82 15.44 12.39
CA ASP A 116 -3.02 14.63 13.60
C ASP A 116 -3.00 13.13 13.27
N ILE A 117 -3.60 12.71 12.14
CA ILE A 117 -3.55 11.32 11.65
C ILE A 117 -2.12 10.93 11.33
N VAL A 118 -1.39 11.75 10.59
CA VAL A 118 0.01 11.50 10.22
C VAL A 118 0.87 11.31 11.46
N LEU A 119 0.77 12.21 12.45
CA LEU A 119 1.53 12.10 13.69
C LEU A 119 1.22 10.82 14.47
N LYS A 120 -0.06 10.43 14.56
CA LYS A 120 -0.47 9.17 15.18
C LYS A 120 0.10 7.94 14.46
N CYS A 121 0.12 7.96 13.13
CA CYS A 121 0.72 6.87 12.35
C CYS A 121 2.24 6.78 12.57
N ILE A 122 2.95 7.92 12.62
CA ILE A 122 4.38 7.95 12.93
C ILE A 122 4.65 7.44 14.36
N GLU A 123 3.83 7.84 15.33
CA GLU A 123 3.91 7.38 16.72
C GLU A 123 3.68 5.87 16.82
N SER A 124 2.69 5.33 16.11
CA SER A 124 2.36 3.90 16.13
C SER A 124 3.49 2.98 15.66
N VAL A 125 4.41 3.50 14.87
CA VAL A 125 5.61 2.78 14.42
C VAL A 125 6.88 3.15 15.21
N GLY A 126 6.74 3.95 16.28
CA GLY A 126 7.83 4.33 17.18
C GLY A 126 8.85 5.30 16.57
N LEU A 127 8.43 6.21 15.68
CA LEU A 127 9.31 7.16 14.99
C LEU A 127 8.93 8.62 15.24
N LEU A 128 8.19 8.92 16.32
CA LEU A 128 7.72 10.29 16.57
C LEU A 128 8.87 11.29 16.78
N ASN A 129 9.95 10.86 17.43
CA ASN A 129 11.14 11.69 17.68
C ASN A 129 11.94 11.97 16.40
N GLU A 130 11.80 11.13 15.38
CA GLU A 130 12.47 11.22 14.10
C GLU A 130 11.62 11.92 13.01
N LYS A 131 10.45 12.44 13.36
CA LYS A 131 9.48 12.98 12.39
C LYS A 131 10.05 14.06 11.45
N ASP A 132 11.03 14.82 11.91
CA ASP A 132 11.66 15.91 11.16
C ASP A 132 12.99 15.48 10.49
N ARG A 133 13.46 14.23 10.70
CA ARG A 133 14.66 13.69 10.05
C ARG A 133 14.38 13.35 8.59
N LEU A 134 15.39 13.47 7.76
CA LEU A 134 15.34 13.03 6.37
C LEU A 134 15.32 11.50 6.29
N ILE A 135 14.52 10.95 5.38
CA ILE A 135 14.38 9.49 5.23
C ILE A 135 15.67 8.80 4.76
N ASN A 136 16.55 9.50 4.06
CA ASN A 136 17.86 8.98 3.66
C ASN A 136 18.90 8.89 4.80
N GLU A 137 18.59 9.43 5.96
CA GLU A 137 19.40 9.32 7.18
C GLU A 137 18.97 8.17 8.10
N LEU A 138 17.91 7.46 7.72
CA LEU A 138 17.33 6.38 8.51
C LEU A 138 17.98 5.04 8.19
N SER A 139 17.99 4.13 9.18
CA SER A 139 18.32 2.72 8.93
C SER A 139 17.25 2.06 8.05
N GLY A 140 17.58 0.95 7.39
CA GLY A 140 16.63 0.19 6.55
C GLY A 140 15.34 -0.19 7.30
N GLY A 141 15.46 -0.65 8.55
CA GLY A 141 14.30 -0.97 9.38
C GLY A 141 13.49 0.26 9.80
N GLN A 142 14.14 1.42 10.05
CA GLN A 142 13.42 2.67 10.30
C GLN A 142 12.68 3.13 9.04
N LEU A 143 13.33 3.08 7.88
CA LEU A 143 12.73 3.46 6.60
C LEU A 143 11.50 2.59 6.27
N GLN A 144 11.59 1.29 6.51
CA GLN A 144 10.46 0.37 6.34
C GLN A 144 9.28 0.73 7.25
N ARG A 145 9.55 1.09 8.51
CA ARG A 145 8.51 1.59 9.43
C ARG A 145 7.89 2.90 8.95
N VAL A 146 8.64 3.79 8.31
CA VAL A 146 8.10 5.01 7.66
C VAL A 146 7.12 4.65 6.54
N TYR A 147 7.46 3.67 5.68
CA TYR A 147 6.54 3.24 4.62
C TYR A 147 5.28 2.55 5.15
N LEU A 148 5.41 1.81 6.25
CA LEU A 148 4.26 1.24 6.94
C LEU A 148 3.35 2.34 7.51
N ALA A 149 3.93 3.36 8.18
CA ALA A 149 3.18 4.51 8.68
C ALA A 149 2.48 5.28 7.54
N ARG A 150 3.13 5.42 6.37
CA ARG A 150 2.52 6.02 5.19
C ARG A 150 1.30 5.23 4.70
N ALA A 151 1.40 3.90 4.70
CA ALA A 151 0.27 3.04 4.32
C ALA A 151 -0.88 3.14 5.35
N PHE A 152 -0.58 3.22 6.64
CA PHE A 152 -1.59 3.48 7.69
C PHE A 152 -2.23 4.86 7.57
N ALA A 153 -1.43 5.89 7.24
CA ALA A 153 -1.95 7.25 7.06
C ALA A 153 -2.95 7.37 5.89
N GLN A 154 -2.92 6.45 4.93
CA GLN A 154 -3.92 6.35 3.87
C GLN A 154 -5.30 5.93 4.40
N ASP A 155 -5.38 5.36 5.62
CA ASP A 155 -6.60 4.91 6.31
C ASP A 155 -7.43 3.93 5.45
N PRO A 156 -6.82 2.85 4.95
CA PRO A 156 -7.43 1.95 3.99
C PRO A 156 -8.35 0.92 4.64
N GLU A 157 -9.34 0.41 3.89
CA GLU A 157 -10.14 -0.77 4.27
C GLU A 157 -9.34 -2.08 4.08
N ILE A 158 -8.40 -2.10 3.12
CA ILE A 158 -7.51 -3.23 2.81
C ILE A 158 -6.07 -2.74 2.78
N LEU A 159 -5.22 -3.39 3.57
CA LEU A 159 -3.79 -3.15 3.57
C LEU A 159 -3.06 -4.33 2.93
N LEU A 160 -2.35 -4.07 1.84
CA LEU A 160 -1.52 -5.02 1.12
C LEU A 160 -0.06 -4.77 1.50
N LEU A 161 0.61 -5.80 2.03
CA LEU A 161 2.00 -5.70 2.47
C LEU A 161 2.87 -6.67 1.66
N ASP A 162 3.85 -6.13 0.95
CA ASP A 162 4.82 -6.91 0.17
C ASP A 162 6.13 -6.98 0.96
N GLU A 163 6.43 -8.15 1.51
CA GLU A 163 7.62 -8.46 2.31
C GLU A 163 7.85 -7.45 3.47
N PRO A 164 6.87 -7.25 4.37
CA PRO A 164 6.91 -6.18 5.37
C PRO A 164 7.99 -6.37 6.45
N THR A 165 8.61 -7.53 6.52
CA THR A 165 9.64 -7.86 7.53
C THR A 165 11.07 -7.86 7.00
N ASN A 166 11.28 -7.60 5.71
CA ASN A 166 12.62 -7.45 5.15
C ASN A 166 13.32 -6.26 5.82
N HIS A 167 14.53 -6.46 6.31
CA HIS A 167 15.33 -5.48 7.07
C HIS A 167 14.83 -5.17 8.50
N LEU A 168 13.89 -5.93 9.05
CA LEU A 168 13.66 -5.91 10.49
C LEU A 168 14.55 -6.99 11.11
N ASP A 169 15.55 -6.58 11.89
CA ASP A 169 16.30 -7.49 12.76
C ASP A 169 15.31 -8.03 13.80
N LEU A 170 14.98 -9.32 13.71
CA LEU A 170 14.16 -10.04 14.67
C LEU A 170 15.03 -10.57 15.80
#